data_65e49d8d77215c59471ddfb6de849d63
#
_entry.id   65e49d8d77215c59471ddfb6de849d63
#
_cell.length_a   1.000
_cell.length_b   1.000
_cell.length_c   1.000
_cell.angle_alpha   90.00
_cell.angle_beta   90.00
_cell.angle_gamma   90.00
#
_symmetry.space_group_name_H-M   'P 1'
#
loop_
_entity.id
_entity.type
_entity.pdbx_description
1 polymer ?
#
loop_
_entity_poly.entity_id
_entity_poly.type
_entity_poly.pdbx_seq_one_letter_code
_entity_poly.pdbx_strand_id
1 'polypeptide(L)'
;MTIICERDHGQSKQELAVRLGAHHYIDSEATDPAKTLQQLGGATVILATASSSKSHSGLLGGLRPGGSVLVVGLDGGPIEIGSTDLVLSERSVDGSKIGSAQDGEDTLAFSVLQNIRPMIETVPLEQAADAYARMIQGKARFRMVLVTKDGVAQGAPLN
;
A
#
# COMPACT_ATOMS: atom_id res chain seq x y z
N MET A 1 -13.21 -1.63 9.41
CA MET A 1 -12.07 -0.99 10.09
C MET A 1 -10.86 -1.14 9.20
N THR A 2 -10.13 -0.05 8.95
CA THR A 2 -8.94 -0.02 8.11
C THR A 2 -7.73 0.27 8.99
N ILE A 3 -6.69 -0.56 8.85
CA ILE A 3 -5.44 -0.44 9.60
C ILE A 3 -4.32 -0.31 8.57
N ILE A 4 -3.45 0.67 8.73
CA ILE A 4 -2.24 0.84 7.93
C ILE A 4 -1.05 0.41 8.78
N CYS A 5 -0.22 -0.49 8.20
CA CYS A 5 1.04 -0.92 8.79
C CYS A 5 2.18 -0.52 7.85
N GLU A 6 3.13 0.23 8.35
CA GLU A 6 4.26 0.74 7.58
C GLU A 6 5.53 0.82 8.42
N ARG A 7 6.70 0.92 7.77
CA ARG A 7 7.90 1.39 8.43
C ARG A 7 7.86 2.90 8.49
N ASP A 8 7.73 3.45 9.68
CA ASP A 8 7.74 4.90 9.84
C ASP A 8 9.06 5.35 10.48
N HIS A 9 9.77 6.18 9.74
CA HIS A 9 10.90 6.92 10.28
C HIS A 9 10.48 8.28 10.85
N GLY A 10 9.19 8.47 11.20
CA GLY A 10 8.68 9.70 11.77
C GLY A 10 7.15 9.84 11.77
N GLN A 11 6.61 10.67 12.65
CA GLN A 11 5.17 10.88 12.90
C GLN A 11 4.35 11.36 11.69
N SER A 12 5.00 11.87 10.63
CA SER A 12 4.31 12.45 9.48
C SER A 12 3.46 11.45 8.67
N LYS A 13 3.80 10.18 8.67
CA LYS A 13 3.04 9.13 7.97
C LYS A 13 1.80 8.74 8.73
N GLN A 14 1.87 8.63 10.06
CA GLN A 14 0.72 8.34 10.90
C GLN A 14 -0.36 9.41 10.76
N GLU A 15 0.01 10.68 10.87
CA GLU A 15 -0.94 11.80 10.71
C GLU A 15 -1.61 11.78 9.34
N LEU A 16 -0.85 11.51 8.29
CA LEU A 16 -1.38 11.40 6.95
C LEU A 16 -2.32 10.20 6.80
N ALA A 17 -1.95 9.03 7.32
CA ALA A 17 -2.77 7.83 7.27
C ALA A 17 -4.14 8.06 7.94
N VAL A 18 -4.15 8.66 9.13
CA VAL A 18 -5.38 9.00 9.87
C VAL A 18 -6.22 10.02 9.08
N ARG A 19 -5.59 11.06 8.52
CA ARG A 19 -6.27 12.06 7.70
C ARG A 19 -6.91 11.46 6.44
N LEU A 20 -6.30 10.41 5.87
CA LEU A 20 -6.81 9.68 4.72
C LEU A 20 -7.82 8.58 5.11
N GLY A 21 -8.22 8.47 6.36
CA GLY A 21 -9.29 7.59 6.83
C GLY A 21 -8.83 6.28 7.46
N ALA A 22 -7.55 6.11 7.77
CA ALA A 22 -7.11 4.98 8.57
C ALA A 22 -7.64 5.09 10.01
N HIS A 23 -8.17 3.99 10.54
CA HIS A 23 -8.64 3.93 11.92
C HIS A 23 -7.49 3.69 12.90
N HIS A 24 -6.50 2.93 12.47
CA HIS A 24 -5.29 2.64 13.23
C HIS A 24 -4.07 2.71 12.33
N TYR A 25 -2.94 3.07 12.91
CA TYR A 25 -1.63 3.04 12.29
C TYR A 25 -0.68 2.21 13.14
N ILE A 26 0.07 1.33 12.50
CA ILE A 26 1.06 0.46 13.15
C ILE A 26 2.43 0.77 12.56
N ASP A 27 3.35 1.26 13.39
CA ASP A 27 4.75 1.33 13.03
C ASP A 27 5.42 -0.03 13.26
N SER A 28 5.78 -0.69 12.18
CA SER A 28 6.38 -2.03 12.21
C SER A 28 7.82 -2.06 12.71
N GLU A 29 8.46 -0.91 12.90
CA GLU A 29 9.78 -0.82 13.54
C GLU A 29 9.65 -0.70 15.07
N ALA A 30 8.56 -0.10 15.54
CA ALA A 30 8.30 0.07 16.97
C ALA A 30 7.56 -1.12 17.60
N THR A 31 6.70 -1.79 16.85
CA THR A 31 5.84 -2.87 17.36
C THR A 31 5.74 -4.04 16.37
N ASP A 32 5.45 -5.22 16.90
CA ASP A 32 5.14 -6.40 16.07
C ASP A 32 3.73 -6.23 15.46
N PRO A 33 3.61 -6.13 14.11
CA PRO A 33 2.32 -5.90 13.47
C PRO A 33 1.33 -7.04 13.72
N ALA A 34 1.77 -8.29 13.72
CA ALA A 34 0.90 -9.44 13.91
C ALA A 34 0.27 -9.44 15.31
N LYS A 35 1.07 -9.17 16.35
CA LYS A 35 0.57 -9.06 17.72
C LYS A 35 -0.42 -7.91 17.88
N THR A 36 -0.10 -6.75 17.30
CA THR A 36 -0.99 -5.58 17.37
C THR A 36 -2.30 -5.86 16.64
N LEU A 37 -2.27 -6.50 15.47
CA LEU A 37 -3.48 -6.91 14.76
C LEU A 37 -4.33 -7.89 15.59
N GLN A 38 -3.70 -8.86 16.28
CA GLN A 38 -4.42 -9.79 17.16
C GLN A 38 -5.10 -9.08 18.33
N GLN A 39 -4.45 -8.09 18.93
CA GLN A 39 -5.07 -7.26 20.00
C GLN A 39 -6.30 -6.50 19.51
N LEU A 40 -6.38 -6.19 18.21
CA LEU A 40 -7.51 -5.54 17.55
C LEU A 40 -8.55 -6.55 17.02
N GLY A 41 -8.39 -7.86 17.31
CA GLY A 41 -9.31 -8.92 16.91
C GLY A 41 -8.90 -9.69 15.65
N GLY A 42 -7.72 -9.43 15.12
CA GLY A 42 -7.19 -10.04 13.90
C GLY A 42 -7.79 -9.46 12.61
N ALA A 43 -6.96 -9.39 11.58
CA ALA A 43 -7.38 -8.88 10.27
C ALA A 43 -8.16 -9.95 9.48
N THR A 44 -9.20 -9.54 8.76
CA THR A 44 -9.89 -10.40 7.80
C THR A 44 -9.06 -10.57 6.53
N VAL A 45 -8.50 -9.46 6.05
CA VAL A 45 -7.65 -9.42 4.85
C VAL A 45 -6.47 -8.50 5.14
N ILE A 46 -5.27 -8.95 4.76
CA ILE A 46 -4.07 -8.12 4.74
C ILE A 46 -3.64 -7.96 3.28
N LEU A 47 -3.65 -6.72 2.77
CA LEU A 47 -3.10 -6.40 1.46
C LEU A 47 -1.61 -6.06 1.60
N ALA A 48 -0.74 -6.97 1.17
CA ALA A 48 0.70 -6.84 1.29
C ALA A 48 1.30 -6.16 0.04
N THR A 49 1.52 -4.85 0.12
CA THR A 49 1.98 -4.00 -0.99
C THR A 49 3.48 -3.70 -0.97
N ALA A 50 4.18 -4.00 0.11
CA ALA A 50 5.59 -3.73 0.23
C ALA A 50 6.41 -4.58 -0.76
N SER A 51 7.45 -3.98 -1.37
CA SER A 51 8.40 -4.71 -2.21
C SER A 51 9.48 -5.36 -1.35
N SER A 52 9.06 -6.23 -0.40
CA SER A 52 9.95 -6.95 0.50
C SER A 52 9.28 -8.22 1.01
N SER A 53 9.72 -9.38 0.53
CA SER A 53 9.22 -10.68 0.97
C SER A 53 9.42 -10.91 2.48
N LYS A 54 10.49 -10.36 3.06
CA LYS A 54 10.71 -10.38 4.51
C LYS A 54 9.60 -9.70 5.31
N SER A 55 9.04 -8.59 4.79
CA SER A 55 7.96 -7.89 5.48
C SER A 55 6.62 -8.63 5.37
N HIS A 56 6.49 -9.57 4.44
CA HIS A 56 5.32 -10.42 4.29
C HIS A 56 5.34 -11.64 5.20
N SER A 57 6.54 -12.11 5.55
CA SER A 57 6.72 -13.23 6.50
C SER A 57 6.16 -12.82 7.88
N GLY A 58 5.42 -13.72 8.50
CA GLY A 58 4.79 -13.45 9.79
C GLY A 58 3.44 -12.73 9.75
N LEU A 59 3.01 -12.17 8.60
CA LEU A 59 1.71 -11.48 8.50
C LEU A 59 0.51 -12.40 8.77
N LEU A 60 0.64 -13.71 8.49
CA LEU A 60 -0.40 -14.69 8.82
C LEU A 60 -0.77 -14.67 10.30
N GLY A 61 0.20 -14.45 11.19
CA GLY A 61 -0.04 -14.34 12.62
C GLY A 61 -0.99 -13.20 13.00
N GLY A 62 -1.12 -12.18 12.16
CA GLY A 62 -2.04 -11.05 12.35
C GLY A 62 -3.47 -11.29 11.86
N LEU A 63 -3.73 -12.39 11.14
CA LEU A 63 -5.05 -12.73 10.63
C LEU A 63 -5.92 -13.38 11.72
N ARG A 64 -7.22 -13.09 11.68
CA ARG A 64 -8.22 -13.91 12.38
C ARG A 64 -8.34 -15.29 11.72
N PRO A 65 -8.99 -16.28 12.34
CA PRO A 65 -9.34 -17.52 11.65
C PRO A 65 -10.15 -17.27 10.37
N GLY A 66 -9.84 -18.00 9.30
CA GLY A 66 -10.44 -17.81 7.98
C GLY A 66 -10.01 -16.55 7.24
N GLY A 67 -9.00 -15.82 7.72
CA GLY A 67 -8.48 -14.62 7.08
C GLY A 67 -7.46 -14.92 5.98
N SER A 68 -7.19 -13.93 5.11
CA SER A 68 -6.26 -14.08 3.98
C SER A 68 -5.23 -12.95 3.88
N VAL A 69 -4.02 -13.29 3.42
CA VAL A 69 -3.02 -12.32 2.97
C VAL A 69 -3.04 -12.29 1.45
N LEU A 70 -3.26 -11.12 0.87
CA LEU A 70 -3.18 -10.90 -0.57
C LEU A 70 -1.87 -10.20 -0.90
N VAL A 71 -0.95 -10.89 -1.55
CA VAL A 71 0.38 -10.40 -1.92
C VAL A 71 0.33 -9.75 -3.29
N VAL A 72 0.67 -8.48 -3.36
CA VAL A 72 0.78 -7.69 -4.61
C VAL A 72 2.16 -7.05 -4.79
N GLY A 73 2.90 -6.82 -3.69
CA GLY A 73 4.29 -6.37 -3.74
C GLY A 73 5.24 -7.56 -3.89
N LEU A 74 6.33 -7.39 -4.63
CA LEU A 74 7.32 -8.46 -4.85
C LEU A 74 8.75 -7.91 -4.96
N ASP A 75 9.72 -8.73 -4.51
CA ASP A 75 11.15 -8.50 -4.68
C ASP A 75 11.88 -9.73 -5.21
N GLY A 76 11.14 -10.80 -5.53
CA GLY A 76 11.67 -12.09 -5.98
C GLY A 76 12.20 -13.00 -4.87
N GLY A 77 12.19 -12.56 -3.62
CA GLY A 77 12.56 -13.38 -2.46
C GLY A 77 11.43 -14.32 -2.00
N PRO A 78 11.75 -15.37 -1.21
CA PRO A 78 10.75 -16.25 -0.63
C PRO A 78 9.97 -15.56 0.49
N ILE A 79 8.69 -15.93 0.65
CA ILE A 79 7.87 -15.62 1.82
C ILE A 79 7.87 -16.87 2.71
N GLU A 80 8.32 -16.73 3.94
CA GLU A 80 8.34 -17.83 4.90
C GLU A 80 6.97 -17.93 5.59
N ILE A 81 6.37 -19.13 5.52
CA ILE A 81 5.03 -19.39 6.05
C ILE A 81 5.05 -20.73 6.80
N GLY A 82 4.62 -20.70 8.06
CA GLY A 82 4.42 -21.91 8.84
C GLY A 82 3.15 -22.67 8.40
N SER A 83 3.27 -23.97 8.09
CA SER A 83 2.10 -24.78 7.73
C SER A 83 1.06 -24.84 8.85
N THR A 84 1.51 -24.81 10.10
CA THR A 84 0.62 -24.75 11.28
C THR A 84 -0.26 -23.49 11.27
N ASP A 85 0.28 -22.34 10.88
CA ASP A 85 -0.46 -21.08 10.80
C ASP A 85 -1.56 -21.12 9.74
N LEU A 86 -1.33 -21.84 8.64
CA LEU A 86 -2.33 -22.07 7.60
C LEU A 86 -3.44 -23.02 8.08
N VAL A 87 -3.03 -24.21 8.55
CA VAL A 87 -3.97 -25.31 8.78
C VAL A 87 -4.85 -25.10 10.00
N LEU A 88 -4.27 -24.73 11.16
CA LEU A 88 -5.03 -24.66 12.41
C LEU A 88 -6.02 -23.49 12.47
N SER A 89 -5.82 -22.48 11.65
CA SER A 89 -6.70 -21.31 11.62
C SER A 89 -7.36 -21.09 10.25
N GLU A 90 -7.27 -22.06 9.34
CA GLU A 90 -7.87 -22.00 7.99
C GLU A 90 -7.52 -20.72 7.24
N ARG A 91 -6.29 -20.23 7.41
CA ARG A 91 -5.80 -19.00 6.77
C ARG A 91 -5.29 -19.29 5.37
N SER A 92 -5.30 -18.27 4.51
CA SER A 92 -4.76 -18.38 3.15
C SER A 92 -3.74 -17.29 2.81
N VAL A 93 -2.93 -17.59 1.79
CA VAL A 93 -2.05 -16.61 1.13
C VAL A 93 -2.29 -16.73 -0.35
N ASP A 94 -2.67 -15.59 -0.95
CA ASP A 94 -3.01 -15.48 -2.36
C ASP A 94 -2.12 -14.45 -3.02
N GLY A 95 -1.80 -14.65 -4.29
CA GLY A 95 -1.08 -13.67 -5.11
C GLY A 95 -2.04 -12.96 -6.05
N SER A 96 -1.86 -11.65 -6.24
CA SER A 96 -2.59 -10.89 -7.26
C SER A 96 -1.64 -10.11 -8.14
N LYS A 97 -1.89 -10.18 -9.43
CA LYS A 97 -1.24 -9.40 -10.48
C LYS A 97 -2.00 -8.09 -10.68
N ILE A 98 -1.43 -7.18 -11.46
CA ILE A 98 -2.18 -6.03 -11.98
C ILE A 98 -3.39 -6.52 -12.78
N GLY A 99 -4.47 -5.76 -12.75
CA GLY A 99 -5.69 -6.09 -13.49
C GLY A 99 -5.57 -6.00 -15.01
N SER A 100 -6.64 -6.34 -15.69
CA SER A 100 -6.84 -6.14 -17.12
C SER A 100 -7.08 -4.67 -17.48
N ALA A 101 -7.20 -4.36 -18.77
CA ALA A 101 -7.62 -3.03 -19.22
C ALA A 101 -9.02 -2.66 -18.68
N GLN A 102 -9.94 -3.64 -18.60
CA GLN A 102 -11.27 -3.45 -18.03
C GLN A 102 -11.21 -3.08 -16.54
N ASP A 103 -10.37 -3.78 -15.75
CA ASP A 103 -10.18 -3.43 -14.33
C ASP A 103 -9.63 -2.00 -14.17
N GLY A 104 -8.82 -1.55 -15.12
CA GLY A 104 -8.33 -0.17 -15.17
C GLY A 104 -9.46 0.84 -15.39
N GLU A 105 -10.33 0.60 -16.38
CA GLU A 105 -11.49 1.43 -16.64
C GLU A 105 -12.45 1.48 -15.45
N ASP A 106 -12.76 0.33 -14.87
CA ASP A 106 -13.63 0.20 -13.70
C ASP A 106 -13.03 0.92 -12.48
N THR A 107 -11.71 0.84 -12.28
CA THR A 107 -10.99 1.56 -11.22
C THR A 107 -11.12 3.07 -11.39
N LEU A 108 -10.96 3.58 -12.61
CA LEU A 108 -11.09 5.00 -12.89
C LEU A 108 -12.55 5.47 -12.68
N ALA A 109 -13.52 4.71 -13.17
CA ALA A 109 -14.95 5.00 -12.97
C ALA A 109 -15.32 5.02 -11.48
N PHE A 110 -14.86 4.02 -10.72
CA PHE A 110 -15.06 3.96 -9.28
C PHE A 110 -14.39 5.14 -8.55
N SER A 111 -13.19 5.52 -8.95
CA SER A 111 -12.47 6.64 -8.36
C SER A 111 -13.21 7.96 -8.55
N VAL A 112 -13.80 8.18 -9.74
CA VAL A 112 -14.64 9.35 -10.00
C VAL A 112 -15.89 9.31 -9.13
N LEU A 113 -16.59 8.17 -9.07
CA LEU A 113 -17.82 7.99 -8.29
C LEU A 113 -17.60 8.25 -6.80
N GLN A 114 -16.48 7.81 -6.25
CA GLN A 114 -16.16 7.93 -4.84
C GLN A 114 -15.31 9.18 -4.51
N ASN A 115 -15.03 10.04 -5.50
CA ASN A 115 -14.16 11.21 -5.37
C ASN A 115 -12.77 10.87 -4.80
N ILE A 116 -12.21 9.71 -5.19
CA ILE A 116 -10.86 9.30 -4.80
C ILE A 116 -9.86 9.99 -5.71
N ARG A 117 -8.90 10.70 -5.13
CA ARG A 117 -7.84 11.40 -5.86
C ARG A 117 -6.48 10.93 -5.37
N PRO A 118 -5.55 10.60 -6.27
CA PRO A 118 -4.18 10.30 -5.88
C PRO A 118 -3.48 11.58 -5.42
N MET A 119 -2.60 11.45 -4.44
CA MET A 119 -1.65 12.50 -4.11
C MET A 119 -0.50 12.48 -5.12
N ILE A 120 -0.33 13.53 -5.88
CA ILE A 120 0.66 13.64 -6.94
C ILE A 120 1.54 14.88 -6.79
N GLU A 121 2.76 14.78 -7.29
CA GLU A 121 3.64 15.92 -7.54
C GLU A 121 3.90 15.97 -9.05
N THR A 122 3.55 17.08 -9.67
CA THR A 122 3.77 17.29 -11.10
C THR A 122 5.11 17.94 -11.35
N VAL A 123 5.87 17.44 -12.32
CA VAL A 123 7.14 18.02 -12.74
C VAL A 123 7.23 18.04 -14.28
N PRO A 124 7.91 19.02 -14.89
CA PRO A 124 8.16 19.02 -16.32
C PRO A 124 8.90 17.77 -16.78
N LEU A 125 8.63 17.30 -18.01
CA LEU A 125 9.30 16.11 -18.57
C LEU A 125 10.83 16.27 -18.59
N GLU A 126 11.34 17.47 -18.76
CA GLU A 126 12.76 17.78 -18.76
C GLU A 126 13.44 17.48 -17.40
N GLN A 127 12.65 17.40 -16.31
CA GLN A 127 13.13 17.09 -14.96
C GLN A 127 12.89 15.62 -14.59
N ALA A 128 12.67 14.73 -15.56
CA ALA A 128 12.35 13.32 -15.30
C ALA A 128 13.44 12.60 -14.49
N ALA A 129 14.72 12.91 -14.71
CA ALA A 129 15.82 12.32 -13.96
C ALA A 129 15.78 12.68 -12.46
N ASP A 130 15.50 13.93 -12.13
CA ASP A 130 15.36 14.39 -10.74
C ASP A 130 14.12 13.80 -10.07
N ALA A 131 12.99 13.76 -10.80
CA ALA A 131 11.76 13.14 -10.34
C ALA A 131 11.98 11.65 -10.00
N TYR A 132 12.68 10.92 -10.88
CA TYR A 132 13.02 9.52 -10.64
C TYR A 132 13.94 9.35 -9.43
N ALA A 133 14.98 10.18 -9.30
CA ALA A 133 15.87 10.14 -8.14
C ALA A 133 15.13 10.37 -6.83
N ARG A 134 14.20 11.34 -6.78
CA ARG A 134 13.35 11.60 -5.61
C ARG A 134 12.44 10.43 -5.28
N MET A 135 11.87 9.76 -6.29
CA MET A 135 11.04 8.57 -6.12
C MET A 135 11.84 7.42 -5.50
N ILE A 136 13.02 7.10 -6.03
CA ILE A 136 13.88 6.03 -5.52
C ILE A 136 14.35 6.32 -4.08
N GLN A 137 14.57 7.59 -3.74
CA GLN A 137 14.94 8.02 -2.38
C GLN A 137 13.75 8.05 -1.40
N GLY A 138 12.53 7.68 -1.83
CA GLY A 138 11.33 7.74 -0.99
C GLY A 138 10.88 9.17 -0.63
N LYS A 139 11.34 10.18 -1.38
CA LYS A 139 11.00 11.59 -1.16
C LYS A 139 9.76 12.09 -1.89
N ALA A 140 9.19 11.26 -2.76
CA ALA A 140 7.95 11.58 -3.47
C ALA A 140 6.72 11.45 -2.54
N ARG A 141 5.73 12.34 -2.71
CA ARG A 141 4.48 12.35 -1.91
C ARG A 141 3.23 12.40 -2.81
N PHE A 142 2.81 11.28 -3.42
CA PHE A 142 3.47 9.96 -3.41
C PHE A 142 3.83 9.53 -4.84
N ARG A 143 3.23 10.16 -5.83
CA ARG A 143 3.42 9.84 -7.23
C ARG A 143 4.02 11.04 -7.96
N MET A 144 5.19 10.84 -8.59
CA MET A 144 5.74 11.83 -9.52
C MET A 144 5.04 11.67 -10.87
N VAL A 145 4.42 12.74 -11.36
CA VAL A 145 3.75 12.79 -12.66
C VAL A 145 4.54 13.73 -13.56
N LEU A 146 5.08 13.19 -14.64
CA LEU A 146 5.76 13.97 -15.66
C LEU A 146 4.74 14.60 -16.59
N VAL A 147 4.82 15.90 -16.81
CA VAL A 147 3.94 16.63 -17.70
C VAL A 147 4.71 17.17 -18.90
N THR A 148 4.13 17.04 -20.10
CA THR A 148 4.60 17.68 -21.32
C THR A 148 4.13 19.14 -21.36
N LYS A 149 4.77 19.97 -22.20
CA LYS A 149 4.36 21.39 -22.34
C LYS A 149 2.89 21.58 -22.69
N ASP A 150 2.35 20.68 -23.49
CA ASP A 150 0.94 20.69 -23.91
C ASP A 150 0.00 20.16 -22.81
N GLY A 151 0.50 19.35 -21.88
CA GLY A 151 -0.27 18.79 -20.76
C GLY A 151 -0.54 19.79 -19.64
N VAL A 152 0.28 20.82 -19.51
CA VAL A 152 0.08 21.88 -18.50
C VAL A 152 -1.12 22.78 -18.82
N ALA A 153 -1.51 22.88 -20.10
CA ALA A 153 -2.62 23.71 -20.54
C ALA A 153 -4.01 23.09 -20.28
N GLN A 154 -4.10 21.80 -19.96
CA GLN A 154 -5.36 21.08 -19.76
C GLN A 154 -5.63 20.64 -18.31
N GLY A 155 -4.68 20.80 -17.42
CA GLY A 155 -4.85 20.48 -16.01
C GLY A 155 -5.30 21.68 -15.21
N ALA A 156 -6.59 21.76 -14.87
CA ALA A 156 -7.05 22.69 -13.83
C ALA A 156 -6.31 22.39 -12.51
N PRO A 157 -5.94 23.42 -11.72
CA PRO A 157 -5.31 23.19 -10.43
C PRO A 157 -6.25 22.34 -9.56
N LEU A 158 -5.76 21.21 -9.11
CA LEU A 158 -6.44 20.39 -8.11
C LEU A 158 -6.24 21.11 -6.76
N ASN A 159 -7.25 21.88 -6.35
CA ASN A 159 -7.35 22.44 -5.00
C ASN A 159 -7.61 21.33 -3.97
#